data_0817c9b98b242edc33f0c554678ec173
#
_entry.id   0817c9b98b242edc33f0c554678ec173
#
_cell.length_a   1.000
_cell.length_b   1.000
_cell.length_c   1.000
_cell.angle_alpha   90.00
_cell.angle_beta   90.00
_cell.angle_gamma   90.00
#
_symmetry.space_group_name_H-M   'P 1'
#
loop_
_entity.id
_entity.type
_entity.pdbx_description
1 polymer ?
#
loop_
_entity_poly.entity_id
_entity_poly.type
_entity_poly.pdbx_seq_one_letter_code
_entity_poly.pdbx_strand_id
1 'polypeptide(L)'
;MWYNLLNSAQTAQEKRKGYSMKIVLVGGGKVGTALARQLSEEGHNVTVIDTNKARVEHIGESYDVMSILGNGSSITTLSEAGVEEADVFIAVTGSDELNLLCCMFAKKAGHCHAIARVRNPSYSHELDFIKKQIGISAIINPEMAAAKEISHLPVSYTHLRAHETGRNL
;
A
#
# COMPACT_ATOMS: atom_id res chain seq x y z
N MET A 1 6.46 5.40 -5.62
CA MET A 1 6.86 4.24 -4.80
C MET A 1 5.83 3.12 -4.85
N TRP A 2 4.56 3.35 -4.52
CA TRP A 2 3.46 2.40 -4.73
C TRP A 2 3.35 1.98 -6.20
N TYR A 3 3.51 2.92 -7.13
CA TYR A 3 3.54 2.70 -8.56
C TYR A 3 4.65 1.72 -9.01
N ASN A 4 5.85 1.86 -8.47
CA ASN A 4 6.98 0.97 -8.81
C ASN A 4 6.83 -0.45 -8.24
N LEU A 5 6.08 -0.62 -7.15
CA LEU A 5 5.81 -1.94 -6.56
C LEU A 5 4.69 -2.67 -7.31
N LEU A 6 3.67 -1.94 -7.73
CA LEU A 6 2.65 -2.47 -8.65
C LEU A 6 3.30 -2.83 -10.00
N ASN A 7 4.19 -1.98 -10.51
CA ASN A 7 4.96 -2.27 -11.73
C ASN A 7 5.91 -3.48 -11.56
N SER A 8 6.50 -3.73 -10.39
CA SER A 8 7.32 -4.94 -10.19
C SER A 8 6.49 -6.22 -10.13
N ALA A 9 5.23 -6.14 -9.71
CA ALA A 9 4.25 -7.22 -9.88
C ALA A 9 3.78 -7.34 -11.36
N GLN A 10 3.76 -6.22 -12.09
CA GLN A 10 3.43 -6.17 -13.51
C GLN A 10 4.57 -6.66 -14.42
N THR A 11 5.85 -6.50 -14.06
CA THR A 11 7.00 -6.90 -14.92
C THR A 11 7.03 -8.39 -15.26
N ALA A 12 6.37 -9.24 -14.50
CA ALA A 12 6.17 -10.65 -14.88
C ALA A 12 5.01 -10.85 -15.86
N GLN A 13 4.15 -9.85 -16.08
CA GLN A 13 2.94 -9.91 -16.93
C GLN A 13 2.86 -8.82 -18.00
N GLU A 14 3.84 -7.96 -18.17
CA GLU A 14 3.86 -6.76 -19.04
C GLU A 14 3.68 -7.00 -20.56
N LYS A 15 3.35 -8.18 -20.99
CA LYS A 15 3.01 -8.43 -22.40
C LYS A 15 1.51 -8.47 -22.72
N ARG A 16 0.64 -8.10 -21.79
CA ARG A 16 -0.82 -8.03 -22.04
C ARG A 16 -1.34 -6.59 -21.93
N LYS A 17 -1.20 -5.82 -22.99
CA LYS A 17 -1.94 -4.58 -23.21
C LYS A 17 -3.44 -4.83 -22.98
N GLY A 18 -4.01 -4.30 -21.87
CA GLY A 18 -5.44 -4.40 -21.59
C GLY A 18 -5.84 -5.41 -20.49
N TYR A 19 -4.93 -5.93 -19.67
CA TYR A 19 -5.29 -6.85 -18.58
C TYR A 19 -5.77 -6.07 -17.33
N SER A 20 -7.07 -6.20 -17.01
CA SER A 20 -7.65 -5.69 -15.76
C SER A 20 -7.41 -6.69 -14.64
N MET A 21 -6.78 -6.25 -13.53
CA MET A 21 -6.56 -7.07 -12.34
C MET A 21 -7.75 -6.95 -11.38
N LYS A 22 -8.05 -8.03 -10.65
CA LYS A 22 -8.95 -8.02 -9.49
C LYS A 22 -8.13 -7.69 -8.24
N ILE A 23 -8.41 -6.58 -7.61
CA ILE A 23 -7.64 -6.06 -6.46
C ILE A 23 -8.55 -5.92 -5.25
N VAL A 24 -8.20 -6.57 -4.15
CA VAL A 24 -8.86 -6.38 -2.85
C VAL A 24 -7.97 -5.52 -1.96
N LEU A 25 -8.52 -4.41 -1.45
CA LEU A 25 -7.82 -3.42 -0.65
C LEU A 25 -8.50 -3.29 0.72
N VAL A 26 -7.74 -3.49 1.79
CA VAL A 26 -8.20 -3.34 3.18
C VAL A 26 -7.65 -2.05 3.78
N GLY A 27 -8.57 -1.16 4.16
CA GLY A 27 -8.29 0.15 4.73
C GLY A 27 -8.60 1.30 3.77
N GLY A 28 -9.74 1.96 3.96
CA GLY A 28 -10.22 3.14 3.20
C GLY A 28 -9.75 4.48 3.79
N GLY A 29 -8.61 4.53 4.49
CA GLY A 29 -7.99 5.77 4.94
C GLY A 29 -7.33 6.54 3.79
N LYS A 30 -6.56 7.59 4.10
CA LYS A 30 -5.92 8.46 3.08
C LYS A 30 -5.14 7.68 2.02
N VAL A 31 -4.34 6.70 2.45
CA VAL A 31 -3.53 5.89 1.53
C VAL A 31 -4.40 4.96 0.70
N GLY A 32 -5.35 4.25 1.35
CA GLY A 32 -6.25 3.33 0.67
C GLY A 32 -7.16 4.02 -0.34
N THR A 33 -7.73 5.17 0.01
CA THR A 33 -8.54 5.98 -0.91
C THR A 33 -7.73 6.45 -2.13
N ALA A 34 -6.48 6.89 -1.91
CA ALA A 34 -5.61 7.31 -3.02
C ALA A 34 -5.26 6.14 -3.95
N LEU A 35 -4.99 4.96 -3.38
CA LEU A 35 -4.75 3.73 -4.16
C LEU A 35 -6.00 3.29 -4.92
N ALA A 36 -7.16 3.26 -4.26
CA ALA A 36 -8.42 2.86 -4.87
C ALA A 36 -8.74 3.72 -6.08
N ARG A 37 -8.61 5.05 -5.95
CA ARG A 37 -8.78 5.98 -7.05
C ARG A 37 -7.83 5.68 -8.20
N GLN A 38 -6.53 5.62 -7.94
CA GLN A 38 -5.51 5.44 -8.98
C GLN A 38 -5.70 4.12 -9.72
N LEU A 39 -5.92 3.02 -8.99
CA LEU A 39 -6.08 1.69 -9.59
C LEU A 39 -7.37 1.57 -10.42
N SER A 40 -8.44 2.23 -9.97
CA SER A 40 -9.69 2.33 -10.74
C SER A 40 -9.50 3.15 -12.02
N GLU A 41 -8.81 4.30 -11.96
CA GLU A 41 -8.47 5.11 -13.13
C GLU A 41 -7.57 4.36 -14.14
N GLU A 42 -6.75 3.40 -13.67
CA GLU A 42 -5.94 2.50 -14.50
C GLU A 42 -6.73 1.32 -15.10
N GLY A 43 -8.03 1.20 -14.80
CA GLY A 43 -8.94 0.21 -15.35
C GLY A 43 -8.91 -1.14 -14.63
N HIS A 44 -8.49 -1.18 -13.37
CA HIS A 44 -8.52 -2.39 -12.54
C HIS A 44 -9.84 -2.52 -11.78
N ASN A 45 -10.27 -3.75 -11.50
CA ASN A 45 -11.43 -4.05 -10.69
C ASN A 45 -11.04 -4.01 -9.21
N VAL A 46 -11.40 -2.94 -8.50
CA VAL A 46 -11.00 -2.71 -7.12
C VAL A 46 -12.16 -2.91 -6.16
N THR A 47 -11.96 -3.72 -5.12
CA THR A 47 -12.87 -3.86 -3.98
C THR A 47 -12.18 -3.30 -2.73
N VAL A 48 -12.80 -2.34 -2.05
CA VAL A 48 -12.29 -1.71 -0.82
C VAL A 48 -13.07 -2.18 0.39
N ILE A 49 -12.38 -2.63 1.43
CA ILE A 49 -12.95 -3.03 2.72
C ILE A 49 -12.52 -2.00 3.79
N ASP A 50 -13.45 -1.42 4.52
CA ASP A 50 -13.16 -0.61 5.72
C ASP A 50 -14.26 -0.84 6.77
N THR A 51 -13.91 -0.67 8.05
CA THR A 51 -14.87 -0.73 9.17
C THR A 51 -15.63 0.58 9.38
N ASN A 52 -15.22 1.66 8.75
CA ASN A 52 -15.84 2.98 8.86
C ASN A 52 -16.86 3.18 7.74
N LYS A 53 -18.14 3.22 8.11
CA LYS A 53 -19.26 3.38 7.18
C LYS A 53 -19.12 4.61 6.28
N ALA A 54 -18.79 5.76 6.84
CA ALA A 54 -18.68 7.00 6.07
C ALA A 54 -17.55 6.95 5.02
N ARG A 55 -16.45 6.23 5.30
CA ARG A 55 -15.39 6.02 4.31
C ARG A 55 -15.83 5.10 3.19
N VAL A 56 -16.52 4.01 3.53
CA VAL A 56 -17.06 3.05 2.56
C VAL A 56 -18.02 3.73 1.60
N GLU A 57 -18.98 4.51 2.13
CA GLU A 57 -19.95 5.28 1.35
C GLU A 57 -19.23 6.30 0.46
N HIS A 58 -18.33 7.11 1.01
CA HIS A 58 -17.59 8.11 0.25
C HIS A 58 -16.77 7.50 -0.90
N ILE A 59 -16.10 6.38 -0.67
CA ILE A 59 -15.27 5.71 -1.68
C ILE A 59 -16.15 5.15 -2.80
N GLY A 60 -17.26 4.46 -2.44
CA GLY A 60 -18.16 3.88 -3.43
C GLY A 60 -18.93 4.92 -4.26
N GLU A 61 -19.20 6.11 -3.70
CA GLU A 61 -19.85 7.20 -4.42
C GLU A 61 -18.88 8.01 -5.31
N SER A 62 -17.60 8.06 -4.92
CA SER A 62 -16.62 8.93 -5.58
C SER A 62 -15.82 8.23 -6.67
N TYR A 63 -15.69 6.91 -6.64
CA TYR A 63 -14.82 6.14 -7.54
C TYR A 63 -15.54 4.91 -8.09
N ASP A 64 -15.13 4.44 -9.26
CA ASP A 64 -15.63 3.19 -9.86
C ASP A 64 -14.99 1.97 -9.17
N VAL A 65 -15.40 1.72 -7.93
CA VAL A 65 -14.91 0.62 -7.10
C VAL A 65 -16.05 -0.01 -6.31
N MET A 66 -15.94 -1.30 -6.01
CA MET A 66 -16.80 -1.93 -5.01
C MET A 66 -16.32 -1.54 -3.61
N SER A 67 -17.23 -1.21 -2.71
CA SER A 67 -16.89 -0.89 -1.33
C SER A 67 -17.72 -1.75 -0.35
N ILE A 68 -17.05 -2.33 0.65
CA ILE A 68 -17.66 -3.26 1.62
C ILE A 68 -17.39 -2.75 3.03
N LEU A 69 -18.47 -2.59 3.80
CA LEU A 69 -18.39 -2.30 5.23
C LEU A 69 -18.09 -3.60 5.99
N GLY A 70 -16.88 -3.74 6.50
CA GLY A 70 -16.52 -4.95 7.21
C GLY A 70 -15.11 -4.94 7.76
N ASN A 71 -14.75 -6.01 8.46
CA ASN A 71 -13.42 -6.22 9.02
C ASN A 71 -12.58 -7.05 8.06
N GLY A 72 -11.46 -6.51 7.58
CA GLY A 72 -10.53 -7.21 6.69
C GLY A 72 -9.83 -8.43 7.28
N SER A 73 -9.97 -8.68 8.59
CA SER A 73 -9.54 -9.92 9.23
C SER A 73 -10.66 -10.97 9.38
N SER A 74 -11.84 -10.72 8.80
CA SER A 74 -12.94 -11.68 8.74
C SER A 74 -12.90 -12.45 7.43
N ILE A 75 -12.86 -13.78 7.52
CA ILE A 75 -12.89 -14.66 6.34
C ILE A 75 -14.17 -14.43 5.53
N THR A 76 -15.31 -14.25 6.18
CA THR A 76 -16.59 -13.97 5.50
C THR A 76 -16.49 -12.67 4.68
N THR A 77 -15.98 -11.60 5.29
CA THR A 77 -15.81 -10.31 4.58
C THR A 77 -14.81 -10.42 3.41
N LEU A 78 -13.73 -11.17 3.60
CA LEU A 78 -12.75 -11.41 2.55
C LEU A 78 -13.35 -12.21 1.38
N SER A 79 -14.17 -13.21 1.68
CA SER A 79 -14.88 -14.02 0.67
C SER A 79 -15.90 -13.17 -0.11
N GLU A 80 -16.67 -12.33 0.60
CA GLU A 80 -17.58 -11.36 -0.03
C GLU A 80 -16.85 -10.37 -0.95
N ALA A 81 -15.61 -10.03 -0.60
CA ALA A 81 -14.75 -9.16 -1.41
C ALA A 81 -14.11 -9.90 -2.61
N GLY A 82 -14.29 -11.20 -2.74
CA GLY A 82 -13.74 -12.00 -3.83
C GLY A 82 -12.25 -12.29 -3.70
N VAL A 83 -11.74 -12.45 -2.47
CA VAL A 83 -10.31 -12.66 -2.20
C VAL A 83 -9.77 -13.93 -2.87
N GLU A 84 -10.61 -14.97 -3.02
CA GLU A 84 -10.25 -16.24 -3.65
C GLU A 84 -9.81 -16.07 -5.10
N GLU A 85 -10.41 -15.10 -5.79
CA GLU A 85 -10.15 -14.81 -7.21
C GLU A 85 -9.29 -13.54 -7.41
N ALA A 86 -8.83 -12.91 -6.33
CA ALA A 86 -8.03 -11.71 -6.41
C ALA A 86 -6.63 -12.00 -6.98
N ASP A 87 -6.17 -11.14 -7.89
CA ASP A 87 -4.77 -11.13 -8.35
C ASP A 87 -3.86 -10.50 -7.30
N VAL A 88 -4.33 -9.42 -6.67
CA VAL A 88 -3.58 -8.65 -5.69
C VAL A 88 -4.45 -8.36 -4.46
N PHE A 89 -3.85 -8.52 -3.28
CA PHE A 89 -4.43 -8.15 -2.00
C PHE A 89 -3.54 -7.11 -1.31
N ILE A 90 -4.10 -5.99 -0.88
CA ILE A 90 -3.34 -4.89 -0.29
C ILE A 90 -3.95 -4.52 1.07
N ALA A 91 -3.17 -4.59 2.15
CA ALA A 91 -3.58 -4.18 3.48
C ALA A 91 -2.84 -2.90 3.91
N VAL A 92 -3.59 -1.79 4.10
CA VAL A 92 -3.08 -0.45 4.40
C VAL A 92 -3.85 0.24 5.53
N THR A 93 -4.32 -0.53 6.49
CA THR A 93 -4.99 0.00 7.70
C THR A 93 -4.05 0.79 8.60
N GLY A 94 -4.56 1.32 9.70
CA GLY A 94 -3.77 2.02 10.71
C GLY A 94 -2.90 1.11 11.59
N SER A 95 -3.10 -0.21 11.61
CA SER A 95 -2.36 -1.19 12.42
C SER A 95 -1.52 -2.10 11.54
N ASP A 96 -0.22 -2.20 11.83
CA ASP A 96 0.73 -3.05 11.13
C ASP A 96 0.40 -4.54 11.36
N GLU A 97 0.02 -4.90 12.59
CA GLU A 97 -0.39 -6.26 12.96
C GLU A 97 -1.65 -6.69 12.21
N LEU A 98 -2.64 -5.80 12.11
CA LEU A 98 -3.86 -6.05 11.35
C LEU A 98 -3.55 -6.25 9.86
N ASN A 99 -2.65 -5.44 9.30
CA ASN A 99 -2.24 -5.58 7.90
C ASN A 99 -1.58 -6.94 7.62
N LEU A 100 -0.70 -7.39 8.51
CA LEU A 100 -0.08 -8.72 8.42
C LEU A 100 -1.11 -9.84 8.56
N LEU A 101 -2.04 -9.72 9.53
CA LEU A 101 -3.11 -10.69 9.76
C LEU A 101 -4.04 -10.81 8.54
N CYS A 102 -4.47 -9.68 7.97
CA CYS A 102 -5.29 -9.66 6.76
C CYS A 102 -4.58 -10.36 5.58
N CYS A 103 -3.29 -10.07 5.38
CA CYS A 103 -2.50 -10.73 4.35
C CYS A 103 -2.37 -12.23 4.57
N MET A 104 -2.20 -12.67 5.83
CA MET A 104 -2.16 -14.09 6.17
C MET A 104 -3.47 -14.80 5.80
N PHE A 105 -4.62 -14.21 6.12
CA PHE A 105 -5.92 -14.77 5.75
C PHE A 105 -6.13 -14.76 4.24
N ALA A 106 -5.79 -13.68 3.55
CA ALA A 106 -5.88 -13.62 2.10
C ALA A 106 -5.03 -14.70 1.41
N LYS A 107 -3.81 -14.95 1.90
CA LYS A 107 -2.94 -16.03 1.40
C LYS A 107 -3.48 -17.43 1.68
N LYS A 108 -4.28 -17.61 2.72
CA LYS A 108 -4.93 -18.90 3.04
C LYS A 108 -6.21 -19.12 2.24
N ALA A 109 -6.94 -18.04 1.94
CA ALA A 109 -8.17 -18.08 1.17
C ALA A 109 -7.93 -18.18 -0.35
N GLY A 110 -6.86 -17.56 -0.86
CA GLY A 110 -6.58 -17.48 -2.30
C GLY A 110 -5.09 -17.51 -2.65
N HIS A 111 -4.81 -17.37 -3.94
CA HIS A 111 -3.45 -17.38 -4.49
C HIS A 111 -2.93 -15.97 -4.83
N CYS A 112 -3.55 -14.93 -4.28
CA CYS A 112 -3.23 -13.53 -4.57
C CYS A 112 -1.79 -13.14 -4.19
N HIS A 113 -1.29 -12.10 -4.84
CA HIS A 113 -0.09 -11.39 -4.39
C HIS A 113 -0.45 -10.48 -3.22
N ALA A 114 -0.09 -10.88 -1.99
CA ALA A 114 -0.42 -10.12 -0.78
C ALA A 114 0.66 -9.07 -0.48
N ILE A 115 0.22 -7.84 -0.22
CA ILE A 115 1.06 -6.68 0.07
C ILE A 115 0.61 -6.06 1.40
N ALA A 116 1.50 -5.98 2.38
CA ALA A 116 1.22 -5.39 3.68
C ALA A 116 1.97 -4.07 3.89
N ARG A 117 1.29 -3.06 4.43
CA ARG A 117 1.94 -1.86 4.97
C ARG A 117 2.38 -2.12 6.39
N VAL A 118 3.70 -1.96 6.67
CA VAL A 118 4.29 -2.05 8.01
C VAL A 118 5.20 -0.86 8.22
N ARG A 119 4.93 -0.05 9.24
CA ARG A 119 5.63 1.20 9.53
C ARG A 119 6.58 1.08 10.70
N ASN A 120 6.23 0.23 11.68
CA ASN A 120 6.98 0.13 12.93
C ASN A 120 8.39 -0.43 12.68
N PRO A 121 9.44 0.36 12.97
CA PRO A 121 10.82 -0.08 12.75
C PRO A 121 11.22 -1.26 13.65
N SER A 122 10.50 -1.52 14.73
CA SER A 122 10.75 -2.67 15.61
C SER A 122 10.61 -4.01 14.89
N TYR A 123 9.84 -4.06 13.80
CA TYR A 123 9.71 -5.29 13.00
C TYR A 123 10.79 -5.45 11.95
N SER A 124 11.68 -4.48 11.77
CA SER A 124 12.63 -4.45 10.64
C SER A 124 13.52 -5.70 10.52
N HIS A 125 13.88 -6.32 11.64
CA HIS A 125 14.71 -7.53 11.68
C HIS A 125 13.91 -8.81 11.41
N GLU A 126 12.62 -8.81 11.75
CA GLU A 126 11.72 -9.95 11.62
C GLU A 126 10.94 -9.95 10.30
N LEU A 127 10.93 -8.84 9.55
CA LEU A 127 10.10 -8.71 8.34
C LEU A 127 10.39 -9.79 7.30
N ASP A 128 11.66 -10.13 7.07
CA ASP A 128 12.02 -11.17 6.10
C ASP A 128 11.54 -12.57 6.55
N PHE A 129 11.61 -12.85 7.85
CA PHE A 129 11.08 -14.07 8.42
C PHE A 129 9.55 -14.12 8.29
N ILE A 130 8.86 -13.06 8.74
CA ILE A 130 7.40 -12.94 8.67
C ILE A 130 6.93 -13.08 7.21
N LYS A 131 7.57 -12.38 6.28
CA LYS A 131 7.26 -12.44 4.86
C LYS A 131 7.33 -13.86 4.31
N LYS A 132 8.39 -14.60 4.65
CA LYS A 132 8.58 -15.99 4.21
C LYS A 132 7.56 -16.94 4.84
N GLN A 133 7.29 -16.81 6.14
CA GLN A 133 6.38 -17.70 6.87
C GLN A 133 4.92 -17.52 6.45
N ILE A 134 4.49 -16.28 6.22
CA ILE A 134 3.12 -15.97 5.81
C ILE A 134 2.95 -16.08 4.29
N GLY A 135 4.03 -16.02 3.52
CA GLY A 135 3.98 -15.99 2.05
C GLY A 135 3.58 -14.64 1.49
N ILE A 136 3.83 -13.54 2.24
CA ILE A 136 3.55 -12.18 1.79
C ILE A 136 4.49 -11.82 0.62
N SER A 137 3.95 -11.30 -0.48
CA SER A 137 4.72 -10.95 -1.67
C SER A 137 5.58 -9.71 -1.46
N ALA A 138 5.04 -8.69 -0.77
CA ALA A 138 5.78 -7.48 -0.43
C ALA A 138 5.33 -6.87 0.91
N ILE A 139 6.28 -6.29 1.63
CA ILE A 139 6.04 -5.44 2.80
C ILE A 139 6.52 -4.03 2.48
N ILE A 140 5.69 -3.03 2.75
CA ILE A 140 5.94 -1.65 2.37
C ILE A 140 5.95 -0.77 3.61
N ASN A 141 7.01 0.03 3.74
CA ASN A 141 7.10 1.13 4.68
C ASN A 141 7.28 2.43 3.88
N PRO A 142 6.20 3.15 3.60
CA PRO A 142 6.26 4.37 2.79
C PRO A 142 7.06 5.50 3.45
N GLU A 143 7.02 5.58 4.77
CA GLU A 143 7.73 6.59 5.54
C GLU A 143 9.26 6.37 5.44
N MET A 144 9.71 5.13 5.58
CA MET A 144 11.14 4.79 5.47
C MET A 144 11.67 4.96 4.04
N ALA A 145 10.85 4.67 3.04
CA ALA A 145 11.25 4.85 1.67
C ALA A 145 11.39 6.33 1.29
N ALA A 146 10.45 7.18 1.73
CA ALA A 146 10.57 8.62 1.54
C ALA A 146 11.81 9.18 2.26
N ALA A 147 12.12 8.72 3.48
CA ALA A 147 13.32 9.10 4.20
C ALA A 147 14.61 8.72 3.46
N LYS A 148 14.66 7.52 2.84
CA LYS A 148 15.80 7.10 2.02
C LYS A 148 15.99 7.98 0.79
N GLU A 149 14.92 8.31 0.08
CA GLU A 149 14.99 9.21 -1.07
C GLU A 149 15.52 10.59 -0.70
N ILE A 150 15.04 11.16 0.43
CA ILE A 150 15.52 12.45 0.94
C ILE A 150 17.01 12.39 1.32
N SER A 151 17.46 11.29 1.94
CA SER A 151 18.87 11.14 2.35
C SER A 151 19.84 11.05 1.17
N HIS A 152 19.37 10.71 -0.03
CA HIS A 152 20.16 10.67 -1.26
C HIS A 152 20.16 12.00 -2.02
N LEU A 153 19.39 13.01 -1.60
CA LEU A 153 19.44 14.33 -2.21
C LEU A 153 20.77 15.02 -1.83
N PRO A 154 21.55 15.49 -2.80
CA PRO A 154 22.77 16.25 -2.49
C PRO A 154 22.37 17.55 -1.80
N VAL A 155 22.65 17.65 -0.50
CA VAL A 155 22.47 18.90 0.24
C VAL A 155 23.61 19.82 -0.15
N SER A 156 23.36 20.69 -1.12
CA SER A 156 24.28 21.78 -1.46
C SER A 156 24.25 22.82 -0.34
N TYR A 157 25.20 22.74 0.57
CA TYR A 157 25.42 23.80 1.53
C TYR A 157 25.95 25.03 0.77
N THR A 158 25.11 25.96 0.43
CA THR A 158 25.52 27.32 0.10
C THR A 158 26.02 27.96 1.40
N HIS A 159 27.34 27.95 1.59
CA HIS A 159 27.99 28.83 2.57
C HIS A 159 27.70 30.26 2.17
N LEU A 160 26.71 30.89 2.82
CA LEU A 160 26.63 32.34 2.88
C LEU A 160 27.87 32.81 3.66
N ARG A 161 28.92 33.15 2.93
CA ARG A 161 30.04 33.96 3.50
C ARG A 161 29.41 35.27 3.96
N ALA A 162 29.30 35.43 5.28
CA ALA A 162 29.11 36.74 5.89
C ALA A 162 30.36 37.59 5.50
N HIS A 163 30.15 38.58 4.67
CA HIS A 163 31.15 39.63 4.48
C HIS A 163 31.26 40.41 5.79
N GLU A 164 32.33 40.14 6.54
CA GLU A 164 32.83 41.07 7.50
C GLU A 164 33.28 42.33 6.75
N THR A 165 32.48 43.36 6.82
CA THR A 165 32.92 44.70 6.51
C THR A 165 33.80 45.17 7.65
N GLY A 166 35.11 45.02 7.48
CA GLY A 166 36.11 45.67 8.31
C GLY A 166 35.97 47.19 8.11
N ARG A 167 35.63 47.90 9.20
CA ARG A 167 35.67 49.34 9.27
C ARG A 167 36.92 49.72 9.99
N ASN A 168 37.94 50.11 9.26
CA ASN A 168 39.06 50.85 9.78
C ASN A 168 38.65 52.29 10.12
N LEU A 169 38.88 52.71 11.33
CA LEU A 169 39.35 54.04 11.74
C LEU A 169 40.16 53.89 13.00
#